data_dc245b5a2ee44275f933765746c0a8d5
#
_entry.id   dc245b5a2ee44275f933765746c0a8d5
#
_cell.length_a   1.000
_cell.length_b   1.000
_cell.length_c   1.000
_cell.angle_alpha   90.00
_cell.angle_beta   90.00
_cell.angle_gamma   90.00
#
_symmetry.space_group_name_H-M   'P 1'
#
loop_
_entity.id
_entity.type
_entity.pdbx_description
1 polymer ?
#
loop_
_entity_poly.entity_id
_entity_poly.type
_entity_poly.pdbx_seq_one_letter_code
_entity_poly.pdbx_strand_id
1 'polypeptide(L)'
;MKIEIWKITDIKPYETNPRINDQAVAASIREFGFRQPIVVDEDGVIIVGHTRWKAAQQLGLEKVPVHVAKDLTPAQVKAYRLADNKSSEFAEWDLELLPIELADLKRMDFNLE
;
A
#
# COMPACT_ATOMS: atom_id res chain seq x y z
N MET A 1 -3.26 -15.80 -6.82
CA MET A 1 -2.41 -14.60 -6.99
C MET A 1 -0.97 -14.97 -6.71
N LYS A 2 -0.08 -14.66 -7.62
CA LYS A 2 1.35 -14.93 -7.44
C LYS A 2 2.05 -13.70 -6.86
N ILE A 3 2.81 -13.89 -5.78
CA ILE A 3 3.60 -12.83 -5.16
C ILE A 3 5.08 -13.13 -5.41
N GLU A 4 5.78 -12.11 -5.90
CA GLU A 4 7.21 -12.19 -6.16
C GLU A 4 7.94 -11.24 -5.20
N ILE A 5 9.20 -11.51 -4.95
CA ILE A 5 10.04 -10.60 -4.15
C ILE A 5 10.94 -9.83 -5.13
N TRP A 6 10.79 -8.53 -5.15
CA TRP A 6 11.55 -7.65 -6.05
C TRP A 6 12.47 -6.74 -5.27
N LYS A 7 13.59 -6.38 -5.90
CA LYS A 7 14.41 -5.27 -5.40
C LYS A 7 13.60 -3.99 -5.54
N ILE A 8 13.66 -3.15 -4.52
CA ILE A 8 12.89 -1.90 -4.52
C ILE A 8 13.29 -0.99 -5.68
N THR A 9 14.54 -1.08 -6.15
CA THR A 9 15.04 -0.29 -7.27
C THR A 9 14.48 -0.74 -8.63
N ASP A 10 13.91 -1.95 -8.72
CA ASP A 10 13.30 -2.45 -9.95
C ASP A 10 11.86 -1.98 -10.13
N ILE A 11 11.29 -1.33 -9.13
CA ILE A 11 9.94 -0.81 -9.15
C ILE A 11 9.96 0.64 -9.61
N LYS A 12 9.08 0.99 -10.55
CA LYS A 12 9.00 2.34 -11.12
C LYS A 12 7.73 3.05 -10.65
N PRO A 13 7.83 4.28 -10.13
CA PRO A 13 6.64 5.04 -9.78
C PRO A 13 5.86 5.47 -11.02
N TYR A 14 4.54 5.61 -10.85
CA TYR A 14 3.70 6.19 -11.89
C TYR A 14 3.76 7.72 -11.77
N GLU A 15 4.24 8.41 -12.81
CA GLU A 15 4.59 9.83 -12.75
C GLU A 15 3.43 10.76 -12.41
N THR A 16 2.22 10.40 -12.81
CA THR A 16 1.04 11.24 -12.57
C THR A 16 0.23 10.80 -11.35
N ASN A 17 0.86 10.08 -10.42
CA ASN A 17 0.18 9.65 -9.20
C ASN A 17 -0.13 10.87 -8.31
N PRO A 18 -1.43 11.13 -8.00
CA PRO A 18 -1.82 12.29 -7.19
C PRO A 18 -1.62 12.10 -5.69
N ARG A 19 -1.29 10.90 -5.22
CA ARG A 19 -1.17 10.65 -3.78
C ARG A 19 0.09 11.23 -3.20
N ILE A 20 -0.04 11.84 -2.03
CA ILE A 20 1.06 12.40 -1.25
C ILE A 20 1.57 11.33 -0.29
N ASN A 21 2.85 11.42 0.08
CA ASN A 21 3.46 10.50 1.02
C ASN A 21 2.73 10.49 2.36
N ASP A 22 2.54 9.30 2.93
CA ASP A 22 1.86 9.09 4.20
C ASP A 22 2.78 8.39 5.19
N GLN A 23 3.21 9.12 6.23
CA GLN A 23 4.10 8.60 7.25
C GLN A 23 3.42 7.54 8.13
N ALA A 24 2.09 7.52 8.19
CA ALA A 24 1.37 6.49 8.93
C ALA A 24 1.62 5.11 8.35
N VAL A 25 1.75 5.01 7.02
CA VAL A 25 2.06 3.74 6.35
C VAL A 25 3.45 3.26 6.74
N ALA A 26 4.44 4.17 6.80
CA ALA A 26 5.79 3.81 7.23
C ALA A 26 5.80 3.28 8.66
N ALA A 27 5.07 3.91 9.57
CA ALA A 27 4.95 3.46 10.96
C ALA A 27 4.31 2.07 11.04
N SER A 28 3.28 1.83 10.24
CA SER A 28 2.60 0.53 10.17
C SER A 28 3.55 -0.57 9.69
N ILE A 29 4.32 -0.30 8.64
CA ILE A 29 5.29 -1.27 8.13
C ILE A 29 6.37 -1.56 9.16
N ARG A 30 6.82 -0.55 9.89
CA ARG A 30 7.82 -0.73 10.95
C ARG A 30 7.30 -1.64 12.06
N GLU A 31 6.05 -1.47 12.46
CA GLU A 31 5.44 -2.25 13.55
C GLU A 31 5.08 -3.67 13.12
N PHE A 32 4.47 -3.82 11.96
CA PHE A 32 3.84 -5.08 11.54
C PHE A 32 4.58 -5.80 10.42
N GLY A 33 5.55 -5.17 9.79
CA GLY A 33 6.22 -5.69 8.61
C GLY A 33 5.50 -5.31 7.32
N PHE A 34 6.15 -5.57 6.19
CA PHE A 34 5.60 -5.29 4.86
C PHE A 34 4.73 -6.47 4.44
N ARG A 35 3.41 -6.35 4.62
CA ARG A 35 2.48 -7.47 4.47
C ARG A 35 1.53 -7.37 3.29
N GLN A 36 1.46 -6.21 2.64
CA GLN A 36 0.62 -6.03 1.47
C GLN A 36 1.51 -5.81 0.25
N PRO A 37 1.40 -6.64 -0.79
CA PRO A 37 2.27 -6.48 -1.96
C PRO A 37 1.95 -5.20 -2.73
N ILE A 38 2.97 -4.67 -3.39
CA ILE A 38 2.81 -3.60 -4.36
C ILE A 38 2.35 -4.24 -5.66
N VAL A 39 1.33 -3.68 -6.32
CA VAL A 39 0.86 -4.16 -7.61
C VAL A 39 1.50 -3.32 -8.71
N VAL A 40 2.16 -3.98 -9.65
CA VAL A 40 2.81 -3.32 -10.79
C VAL A 40 2.25 -3.89 -12.10
N ASP A 41 2.41 -3.13 -13.19
CA ASP A 41 2.13 -3.64 -14.53
C ASP A 41 3.32 -4.47 -15.05
N GLU A 42 3.22 -4.93 -16.31
CA GLU A 42 4.27 -5.76 -16.91
C GLU A 42 5.61 -5.05 -17.06
N ASP A 43 5.60 -3.72 -17.10
CA ASP A 43 6.81 -2.91 -17.19
C ASP A 43 7.39 -2.55 -15.81
N GLY A 44 6.77 -3.00 -14.73
CA GLY A 44 7.22 -2.72 -13.38
C GLY A 44 6.75 -1.37 -12.83
N VAL A 45 5.79 -0.73 -13.49
CA VAL A 45 5.25 0.55 -13.05
C VAL A 45 4.12 0.32 -12.04
N ILE A 46 4.15 1.04 -10.92
CA ILE A 46 3.20 0.85 -9.83
C ILE A 46 1.77 1.14 -10.29
N ILE A 47 0.86 0.22 -10.00
CA ILE A 47 -0.58 0.41 -10.10
C ILE A 47 -1.15 0.77 -8.73
N VAL A 48 -0.84 -0.02 -7.71
CA VAL A 48 -1.29 0.16 -6.34
C VAL A 48 -0.08 0.07 -5.42
N GLY A 49 0.05 1.00 -4.48
CA GLY A 49 1.06 0.91 -3.44
C GLY A 49 2.18 1.94 -3.50
N HIS A 50 1.96 3.11 -4.12
CA HIS A 50 2.97 4.19 -4.15
C HIS A 50 3.41 4.59 -2.74
N THR A 51 2.46 4.72 -1.82
CA THR A 51 2.74 5.11 -0.43
C THR A 51 3.62 4.06 0.24
N ARG A 52 3.32 2.78 0.02
CA ARG A 52 4.12 1.67 0.56
C ARG A 52 5.52 1.64 -0.03
N TRP A 53 5.65 1.91 -1.32
CA TRP A 53 6.94 1.98 -2.00
C TRP A 53 7.80 3.10 -1.41
N LYS A 54 7.24 4.29 -1.23
CA LYS A 54 7.94 5.40 -0.59
C LYS A 54 8.31 5.09 0.85
N ALA A 55 7.40 4.49 1.61
CA ALA A 55 7.65 4.11 2.99
C ALA A 55 8.76 3.07 3.09
N ALA A 56 8.78 2.09 2.20
CA ALA A 56 9.84 1.08 2.16
C ALA A 56 11.20 1.70 1.89
N GLN A 57 11.27 2.69 0.99
CA GLN A 57 12.52 3.42 0.76
C GLN A 57 12.97 4.20 2.00
N GLN A 58 12.05 4.84 2.70
CA GLN A 58 12.37 5.58 3.93
C GLN A 58 12.88 4.66 5.03
N LEU A 59 12.37 3.43 5.08
CA LEU A 59 12.78 2.43 6.06
C LEU A 59 14.03 1.67 5.67
N GLY A 60 14.57 1.90 4.47
CA GLY A 60 15.77 1.24 4.00
C GLY A 60 15.58 -0.21 3.59
N LEU A 61 14.38 -0.60 3.22
CA LEU A 61 14.10 -1.96 2.75
C LEU A 61 14.70 -2.16 1.36
N GLU A 62 15.42 -3.25 1.16
CA GLU A 62 16.05 -3.55 -0.13
C GLU A 62 15.12 -4.33 -1.05
N LYS A 63 14.23 -5.14 -0.49
CA LYS A 63 13.31 -6.02 -1.24
C LYS A 63 11.91 -5.90 -0.65
N VAL A 64 10.90 -6.01 -1.52
CA VAL A 64 9.50 -5.93 -1.13
C VAL A 64 8.67 -6.93 -1.94
N PRO A 65 7.52 -7.37 -1.39
CA PRO A 65 6.63 -8.26 -2.14
C PRO A 65 5.89 -7.48 -3.23
N VAL A 66 5.76 -8.10 -4.40
CA VAL A 66 5.17 -7.49 -5.60
C VAL A 66 4.26 -8.50 -6.28
N HIS A 67 3.12 -8.03 -6.77
CA HIS A 67 2.27 -8.77 -7.69
C HIS A 67 2.28 -8.09 -9.05
N VAL A 68 2.61 -8.84 -10.11
CA VAL A 68 2.60 -8.32 -11.47
C VAL A 68 1.25 -8.61 -12.10
N ALA A 69 0.52 -7.55 -12.47
CA ALA A 69 -0.78 -7.67 -13.12
C ALA A 69 -0.58 -7.87 -14.64
N LYS A 70 -0.60 -9.13 -15.09
CA LYS A 70 -0.36 -9.49 -16.49
C LYS A 70 -1.64 -9.65 -17.30
N ASP A 71 -2.77 -9.75 -16.65
CA ASP A 71 -4.07 -10.08 -17.26
C ASP A 71 -4.94 -8.85 -17.55
N LEU A 72 -4.38 -7.65 -17.45
CA LEU A 72 -5.11 -6.40 -17.65
C LEU A 72 -4.67 -5.70 -18.94
N THR A 73 -5.63 -5.10 -19.63
CA THR A 73 -5.33 -4.21 -20.76
C THR A 73 -4.77 -2.89 -20.25
N PRO A 74 -4.08 -2.09 -21.10
CA PRO A 74 -3.61 -0.77 -20.68
C PRO A 74 -4.72 0.15 -20.14
N ALA A 75 -5.92 0.08 -20.74
CA ALA A 75 -7.05 0.86 -20.26
C ALA A 75 -7.52 0.41 -18.87
N GLN A 76 -7.52 -0.92 -18.64
CA GLN A 76 -7.86 -1.47 -17.32
C GLN A 76 -6.83 -1.08 -16.26
N VAL A 77 -5.56 -1.08 -16.59
CA VAL A 77 -4.49 -0.66 -15.69
C VAL A 77 -4.70 0.78 -15.26
N LYS A 78 -4.99 1.67 -16.21
CA LYS A 78 -5.24 3.09 -15.91
C LYS A 78 -6.48 3.27 -15.04
N ALA A 79 -7.55 2.54 -15.37
CA ALA A 79 -8.78 2.58 -14.59
C ALA A 79 -8.57 2.06 -13.17
N TYR A 80 -7.78 1.03 -13.01
CA TYR A 80 -7.47 0.45 -11.70
C TYR A 80 -6.72 1.47 -10.82
N ARG A 81 -5.73 2.17 -11.39
CA ARG A 81 -5.02 3.23 -10.64
C ARG A 81 -5.97 4.29 -10.11
N LEU A 82 -6.88 4.76 -10.96
CA LEU A 82 -7.85 5.78 -10.58
C LEU A 82 -8.83 5.26 -9.53
N ALA A 83 -9.33 4.05 -9.71
CA ALA A 83 -10.30 3.44 -8.80
C ALA A 83 -9.68 3.25 -7.41
N ASP A 84 -8.44 2.80 -7.34
CA ASP A 84 -7.75 2.60 -6.07
C ASP A 84 -7.59 3.91 -5.31
N ASN A 85 -7.15 4.97 -5.97
CA ASN A 85 -6.99 6.28 -5.35
C ASN A 85 -8.33 6.83 -4.87
N LYS A 86 -9.39 6.73 -5.67
CA LYS A 86 -10.71 7.21 -5.28
C LYS A 86 -11.29 6.42 -4.12
N SER A 87 -11.15 5.11 -4.13
CA SER A 87 -11.64 4.27 -3.03
C SER A 87 -11.00 4.66 -1.71
N SER A 88 -9.72 4.97 -1.73
CA SER A 88 -9.01 5.41 -0.53
C SER A 88 -9.51 6.77 -0.03
N GLU A 89 -9.87 7.68 -0.94
CA GLU A 89 -10.41 9.00 -0.57
C GLU A 89 -11.78 8.92 0.08
N PHE A 90 -12.59 7.94 -0.31
CA PHE A 90 -13.95 7.76 0.19
C PHE A 90 -14.06 6.75 1.32
N ALA A 91 -12.94 6.17 1.76
CA ALA A 91 -12.95 5.25 2.91
C ALA A 91 -13.30 6.01 4.19
N GLU A 92 -14.27 5.47 4.93
CA GLU A 92 -14.73 6.06 6.18
C GLU A 92 -14.62 5.06 7.32
N TRP A 93 -14.42 5.60 8.54
CA TRP A 93 -14.46 4.79 9.74
C TRP A 93 -15.90 4.60 10.20
N ASP A 94 -16.22 3.41 10.69
CA ASP A 94 -17.44 3.18 11.43
C ASP A 94 -17.28 3.76 12.84
N LEU A 95 -17.92 4.89 13.09
CA LEU A 95 -17.74 5.63 14.35
C LEU A 95 -18.40 4.94 15.54
N GLU A 96 -19.24 3.93 15.33
CA GLU A 96 -19.82 3.13 16.42
C GLU A 96 -18.89 1.99 16.82
N LEU A 97 -18.24 1.35 15.84
CA LEU A 97 -17.36 0.20 16.08
C LEU A 97 -15.95 0.59 16.48
N LEU A 98 -15.44 1.71 15.96
CA LEU A 98 -14.05 2.10 16.19
C LEU A 98 -13.70 2.25 17.68
N PRO A 99 -14.50 2.94 18.50
CA PRO A 99 -14.18 3.04 19.93
C PRO A 99 -14.14 1.69 20.64
N ILE A 100 -15.01 0.76 20.23
CA ILE A 100 -15.07 -0.59 20.82
C ILE A 100 -13.78 -1.35 20.49
N GLU A 101 -13.34 -1.30 19.24
CA GLU A 101 -12.10 -1.95 18.82
C GLU A 101 -10.87 -1.37 19.50
N LEU A 102 -10.81 -0.04 19.63
CA LEU A 102 -9.71 0.62 20.32
C LEU A 102 -9.68 0.25 21.82
N ALA A 103 -10.85 0.13 22.45
CA ALA A 103 -10.95 -0.29 23.85
C ALA A 103 -10.46 -1.74 24.02
N ASP A 104 -10.79 -2.62 23.08
CA ASP A 104 -10.32 -4.01 23.10
C ASP A 104 -8.80 -4.07 22.98
N LEU A 105 -8.20 -3.30 22.07
CA LEU A 105 -6.75 -3.24 21.92
C LEU A 105 -6.08 -2.77 23.19
N LYS A 106 -6.66 -1.77 23.85
CA LYS A 106 -6.12 -1.24 25.08
C LYS A 106 -6.14 -2.29 26.21
N ARG A 107 -7.21 -3.11 26.27
CA ARG A 107 -7.28 -4.23 27.23
C ARG A 107 -6.25 -5.30 26.93
N MET A 108 -5.85 -5.45 25.65
CA MET A 108 -4.81 -6.37 25.23
C MET A 108 -3.41 -5.78 25.39
N ASP A 109 -3.31 -4.62 25.99
CA ASP A 109 -2.04 -3.92 26.26
C ASP A 109 -1.30 -3.55 24.99
N PHE A 110 -2.04 -3.19 23.93
CA PHE A 110 -1.49 -2.74 22.66
C PHE A 110 -1.89 -1.30 22.36
N ASN A 111 -0.91 -0.47 22.01
CA ASN A 111 -1.11 0.94 21.71
C ASN A 111 -0.78 1.23 20.25
N LEU A 112 -1.74 1.82 19.52
CA LEU A 112 -1.58 2.14 18.10
C LEU A 112 -0.92 3.50 17.82
N GLU A 113 -0.55 4.25 18.85
CA GLU A 113 0.14 5.54 18.68
C GLU A 113 1.53 5.43 18.08
#